data_ec4d1f97be239ef6b837ba2c74b77bd7
#
_entry.id   ec4d1f97be239ef6b837ba2c74b77bd7
#
_cell.length_a   1.000
_cell.length_b   1.000
_cell.length_c   1.000
_cell.angle_alpha   90.00
_cell.angle_beta   90.00
_cell.angle_gamma   90.00
#
_symmetry.space_group_name_H-M   'P 1'
#
loop_
_entity.id
_entity.type
_entity.pdbx_description
1 polymer ?
#
loop_
_entity_poly.entity_id
_entity_poly.type
_entity_poly.pdbx_seq_one_letter_code
_entity_poly.pdbx_strand_id
1 'polypeptide(L)'
;MNTVAGTKQGMWQERFWWVFWLLLGLKLWLAAAFPFTGDEAFFYQWGVYPDWGYYDHPPMIGWWLWALAQVSDHPLVLRLATVLLWSVITLGLVDLLRRRLPADRQDTAPITGVVFMLLPFTWALNAVTTDTPLIFFMFCSGYAFMRSQDSPNWVVWSLVCGVALGLGLLSKYFAGLLAIGYVAACCRTRRGWAQLFIIALSALPFFGLNMAYNATHCWNNVMFNLVNRHEAAKTSSRTVFVYVGMMLYLVTPWVLWQFHRAWRDRHAVWSLYCLFGVPFALFLLLSIKKTIGLHWVLGFMPFVFLAYGLMTQAATQVRHAVFNAVLSVPHLLLLMAFIVPPTDFWAGKALHDDVVFHRETPAIIAQLRKNLPDNGHLAATAYTPASLLSFYAGSYVPVLGPGRFHARQDDVIVDFRLYDGAMFRVFDRKPLDTETLAPWFESVSTGSFEVAGITFFYADGVGFKYGVFRETVLKTVFDRYYQIPDVLPR
;
A
#
# COMPACT_ATOMS: atom_id res chain seq x y z
N MET A 1 31.48 -40.61 -5.29
CA MET A 1 30.29 -40.10 -4.59
C MET A 1 30.02 -38.60 -4.80
N ASN A 2 30.87 -37.84 -5.49
CA ASN A 2 30.74 -36.37 -5.65
C ASN A 2 29.85 -35.88 -6.84
N THR A 3 29.51 -36.74 -7.80
CA THR A 3 28.74 -36.36 -8.99
C THR A 3 27.23 -36.26 -8.78
N VAL A 4 26.67 -36.98 -7.81
CA VAL A 4 25.22 -36.98 -7.53
C VAL A 4 24.79 -35.77 -6.68
N ALA A 5 25.68 -35.20 -5.87
CA ALA A 5 25.39 -33.99 -5.09
C ALA A 5 25.37 -32.72 -5.95
N GLY A 6 26.27 -32.61 -6.94
CA GLY A 6 26.32 -31.47 -7.85
C GLY A 6 25.10 -31.35 -8.78
N THR A 7 24.52 -32.47 -9.21
CA THR A 7 23.32 -32.52 -10.06
C THR A 7 22.06 -32.06 -9.35
N LYS A 8 21.92 -32.27 -8.04
CA LYS A 8 20.75 -31.81 -7.26
C LYS A 8 20.80 -30.29 -6.99
N GLN A 9 21.98 -29.75 -6.74
CA GLN A 9 22.16 -28.32 -6.43
C GLN A 9 21.81 -27.43 -7.64
N GLY A 10 22.17 -27.82 -8.87
CA GLY A 10 21.76 -27.12 -10.09
C GLY A 10 20.24 -27.13 -10.32
N MET A 11 19.58 -28.24 -10.03
CA MET A 11 18.15 -28.43 -10.30
C MET A 11 17.26 -27.43 -9.56
N TRP A 12 17.52 -27.13 -8.27
CA TRP A 12 16.68 -26.16 -7.53
C TRP A 12 16.94 -24.72 -7.96
N GLN A 13 18.14 -24.41 -8.40
CA GLN A 13 18.47 -23.12 -9.00
C GLN A 13 17.70 -22.89 -10.30
N GLU A 14 17.63 -23.89 -11.18
CA GLU A 14 16.86 -23.83 -12.44
C GLU A 14 15.37 -23.70 -12.16
N ARG A 15 14.81 -24.52 -11.26
CA ARG A 15 13.39 -24.43 -10.86
C ARG A 15 13.02 -23.06 -10.27
N PHE A 16 13.91 -22.46 -9.49
CA PHE A 16 13.72 -21.12 -8.95
C PHE A 16 13.53 -20.10 -10.08
N TRP A 17 14.42 -20.13 -11.11
CA TRP A 17 14.31 -19.19 -12.23
C TRP A 17 13.06 -19.44 -13.09
N TRP A 18 12.66 -20.68 -13.29
CA TRP A 18 11.40 -21.00 -13.98
C TRP A 18 10.19 -20.41 -13.24
N VAL A 19 10.08 -20.63 -11.94
CA VAL A 19 9.01 -20.07 -11.12
C VAL A 19 9.07 -18.54 -11.09
N PHE A 20 10.29 -17.98 -10.99
CA PHE A 20 10.51 -16.54 -10.97
C PHE A 20 9.97 -15.86 -12.24
N TRP A 21 10.36 -16.35 -13.42
CA TRP A 21 9.92 -15.76 -14.69
C TRP A 21 8.43 -16.01 -14.97
N LEU A 22 7.92 -17.19 -14.62
CA LEU A 22 6.49 -17.49 -14.74
C LEU A 22 5.65 -16.51 -13.89
N LEU A 23 6.01 -16.32 -12.62
CA LEU A 23 5.26 -15.43 -11.74
C LEU A 23 5.47 -13.96 -12.08
N LEU A 24 6.64 -13.57 -12.58
CA LEU A 24 6.86 -12.22 -13.10
C LEU A 24 5.96 -11.95 -14.32
N GLY A 25 5.89 -12.88 -15.27
CA GLY A 25 4.97 -12.80 -16.41
C GLY A 25 3.51 -12.71 -15.99
N LEU A 26 3.08 -13.53 -15.01
CA LEU A 26 1.74 -13.47 -14.44
C LEU A 26 1.46 -12.10 -13.79
N LYS A 27 2.39 -11.56 -13.01
CA LYS A 27 2.23 -10.23 -12.39
C LYS A 27 2.13 -9.11 -13.42
N LEU A 28 2.95 -9.15 -14.47
CA LEU A 28 2.88 -8.18 -15.58
C LEU A 28 1.53 -8.25 -16.28
N TRP A 29 1.04 -9.46 -16.55
CA TRP A 29 -0.28 -9.63 -17.14
C TRP A 29 -1.39 -9.12 -16.23
N LEU A 30 -1.39 -9.47 -14.93
CA LEU A 30 -2.36 -8.97 -13.95
C LEU A 30 -2.32 -7.44 -13.85
N ALA A 31 -1.12 -6.84 -13.83
CA ALA A 31 -0.94 -5.40 -13.74
C ALA A 31 -1.48 -4.66 -14.98
N ALA A 32 -1.44 -5.30 -16.16
CA ALA A 32 -1.99 -4.74 -17.39
C ALA A 32 -3.51 -4.93 -17.51
N ALA A 33 -4.00 -6.10 -17.08
CA ALA A 33 -5.38 -6.52 -17.33
C ALA A 33 -6.37 -6.09 -16.24
N PHE A 34 -5.91 -5.90 -14.99
CA PHE A 34 -6.79 -5.50 -13.89
C PHE A 34 -7.15 -4.01 -13.98
N PRO A 35 -8.44 -3.63 -13.82
CA PRO A 35 -8.86 -2.23 -13.84
C PRO A 35 -8.07 -1.38 -12.83
N PHE A 36 -7.86 -0.11 -13.14
CA PHE A 36 -7.25 0.82 -12.20
C PHE A 36 -8.20 1.06 -11.03
N THR A 37 -7.70 0.97 -9.80
CA THR A 37 -8.53 1.08 -8.61
C THR A 37 -8.67 2.52 -8.14
N GLY A 38 -9.69 2.81 -7.32
CA GLY A 38 -9.89 4.14 -6.77
C GLY A 38 -8.72 4.64 -5.90
N ASP A 39 -8.11 3.73 -5.11
CA ASP A 39 -6.95 4.07 -4.30
C ASP A 39 -5.71 4.36 -5.17
N GLU A 40 -5.49 3.59 -6.24
CA GLU A 40 -4.40 3.87 -7.18
C GLU A 40 -4.59 5.22 -7.88
N ALA A 41 -5.81 5.51 -8.32
CA ALA A 41 -6.16 6.77 -8.95
C ALA A 41 -6.00 7.95 -7.97
N PHE A 42 -6.33 7.75 -6.69
CA PHE A 42 -6.11 8.74 -5.64
C PHE A 42 -4.62 9.04 -5.43
N PHE A 43 -3.78 8.01 -5.32
CA PHE A 43 -2.34 8.21 -5.19
C PHE A 43 -1.69 8.73 -6.49
N TYR A 44 -2.25 8.40 -7.65
CA TYR A 44 -1.80 8.96 -8.93
C TYR A 44 -1.91 10.48 -8.95
N GLN A 45 -2.97 11.07 -8.37
CA GLN A 45 -3.10 12.53 -8.28
C GLN A 45 -1.94 13.15 -7.46
N TRP A 46 -1.36 12.43 -6.50
CA TRP A 46 -0.16 12.90 -5.79
C TRP A 46 1.09 12.92 -6.69
N GLY A 47 1.14 12.06 -7.69
CA GLY A 47 2.16 12.13 -8.73
C GLY A 47 1.96 13.27 -9.72
N VAL A 48 0.70 13.62 -10.03
CA VAL A 48 0.36 14.77 -10.87
C VAL A 48 0.66 16.09 -10.15
N TYR A 49 0.40 16.16 -8.83
CA TYR A 49 0.66 17.30 -7.95
C TYR A 49 1.72 16.94 -6.90
N PRO A 50 3.00 16.78 -7.31
CA PRO A 50 4.05 16.32 -6.40
C PRO A 50 4.36 17.37 -5.33
N ASP A 51 4.42 16.91 -4.08
CA ASP A 51 4.75 17.72 -2.92
C ASP A 51 5.68 16.92 -1.98
N TRP A 52 6.15 17.53 -0.90
CA TRP A 52 6.99 16.88 0.13
C TRP A 52 6.20 16.28 1.29
N GLY A 53 4.89 16.20 1.15
CA GLY A 53 3.94 15.49 2.00
C GLY A 53 2.53 15.62 1.44
N TYR A 54 1.61 14.81 1.95
CA TYR A 54 0.20 14.83 1.60
C TYR A 54 -0.63 14.79 2.87
N TYR A 55 -1.91 15.09 2.77
CA TYR A 55 -2.77 15.20 3.96
C TYR A 55 -2.66 13.99 4.90
N ASP A 56 -2.71 12.77 4.38
CA ASP A 56 -2.79 11.54 5.17
C ASP A 56 -1.53 10.68 5.16
N HIS A 57 -0.56 10.95 4.27
CA HIS A 57 0.68 10.16 4.15
C HIS A 57 1.90 11.02 3.79
N PRO A 58 3.11 10.55 4.15
CA PRO A 58 4.36 11.11 3.65
C PRO A 58 4.52 10.98 2.12
N PRO A 59 5.51 11.66 1.47
CA PRO A 59 5.50 11.95 0.04
C PRO A 59 5.88 10.80 -0.89
N MET A 60 6.49 9.72 -0.41
CA MET A 60 7.24 8.77 -1.24
C MET A 60 6.45 8.16 -2.40
N ILE A 61 5.17 7.83 -2.18
CA ILE A 61 4.35 7.25 -3.25
C ILE A 61 4.07 8.27 -4.36
N GLY A 62 3.82 9.54 -4.00
CA GLY A 62 3.64 10.61 -4.98
C GLY A 62 4.91 10.82 -5.81
N TRP A 63 6.10 10.82 -5.20
CA TRP A 63 7.36 10.92 -5.92
C TRP A 63 7.61 9.75 -6.87
N TRP A 64 7.28 8.52 -6.47
CA TRP A 64 7.41 7.35 -7.33
C TRP A 64 6.45 7.43 -8.51
N LEU A 65 5.19 7.79 -8.28
CA LEU A 65 4.18 7.93 -9.33
C LEU A 65 4.49 9.12 -10.25
N TRP A 66 5.00 10.23 -9.73
CA TRP A 66 5.51 11.33 -10.54
C TRP A 66 6.61 10.85 -11.51
N ALA A 67 7.60 10.11 -11.02
CA ALA A 67 8.68 9.61 -11.85
C ALA A 67 8.21 8.60 -12.91
N LEU A 68 7.28 7.70 -12.56
CA LEU A 68 6.71 6.72 -13.49
C LEU A 68 5.81 7.38 -14.54
N ALA A 69 5.03 8.38 -14.16
CA ALA A 69 4.17 9.16 -15.07
C ALA A 69 4.96 9.97 -16.11
N GLN A 70 6.27 10.30 -15.86
CA GLN A 70 7.11 10.87 -16.91
C GLN A 70 7.36 9.90 -18.06
N VAL A 71 7.18 8.58 -17.83
CA VAL A 71 7.32 7.56 -18.86
C VAL A 71 5.97 7.29 -19.55
N SER A 72 4.93 7.05 -18.76
CA SER A 72 3.56 6.84 -19.27
C SER A 72 2.55 6.78 -18.12
N ASP A 73 1.33 7.25 -18.39
CA ASP A 73 0.17 7.12 -17.50
C ASP A 73 -0.53 5.75 -17.60
N HIS A 74 -0.03 4.86 -18.46
CA HIS A 74 -0.62 3.53 -18.61
C HIS A 74 -0.52 2.75 -17.30
N PRO A 75 -1.62 2.10 -16.81
CA PRO A 75 -1.65 1.39 -15.50
C PRO A 75 -0.51 0.39 -15.30
N LEU A 76 -0.07 -0.31 -16.37
CA LEU A 76 1.07 -1.22 -16.29
C LEU A 76 2.36 -0.49 -15.87
N VAL A 77 2.62 0.70 -16.43
CA VAL A 77 3.84 1.48 -16.11
C VAL A 77 3.77 1.98 -14.68
N LEU A 78 2.64 2.52 -14.26
CA LEU A 78 2.44 2.99 -12.89
C LEU A 78 2.57 1.87 -11.85
N ARG A 79 2.22 0.63 -12.22
CA ARG A 79 2.33 -0.57 -11.37
C ARG A 79 3.69 -1.26 -11.42
N LEU A 80 4.62 -0.87 -12.29
CA LEU A 80 5.93 -1.54 -12.42
C LEU A 80 6.67 -1.62 -11.09
N ALA A 81 6.61 -0.57 -10.26
CA ALA A 81 7.24 -0.58 -8.95
C ALA A 81 6.72 -1.72 -8.07
N THR A 82 5.40 -1.96 -8.04
CA THR A 82 4.77 -3.04 -7.26
C THR A 82 5.04 -4.41 -7.88
N VAL A 83 4.99 -4.52 -9.21
CA VAL A 83 5.30 -5.78 -9.93
C VAL A 83 6.71 -6.25 -9.63
N LEU A 84 7.68 -5.32 -9.64
CA LEU A 84 9.09 -5.63 -9.38
C LEU A 84 9.41 -5.82 -7.90
N LEU A 85 8.66 -5.17 -7.01
CA LEU A 85 8.87 -5.17 -5.56
C LEU A 85 9.17 -6.56 -5.00
N TRP A 86 8.23 -7.48 -5.14
CA TRP A 86 8.33 -8.82 -4.58
C TRP A 86 9.41 -9.66 -5.27
N SER A 87 9.70 -9.38 -6.54
CA SER A 87 10.79 -10.04 -7.28
C SER A 87 12.15 -9.63 -6.71
N VAL A 88 12.36 -8.33 -6.48
CA VAL A 88 13.59 -7.78 -5.87
C VAL A 88 13.76 -8.28 -4.44
N ILE A 89 12.69 -8.28 -3.64
CA ILE A 89 12.69 -8.81 -2.27
C ILE A 89 13.08 -10.29 -2.27
N THR A 90 12.51 -11.09 -3.18
CA THR A 90 12.85 -12.52 -3.28
C THR A 90 14.33 -12.75 -3.60
N LEU A 91 14.90 -11.99 -4.54
CA LEU A 91 16.32 -12.07 -4.87
C LEU A 91 17.21 -11.71 -3.68
N GLY A 92 16.86 -10.63 -2.97
CA GLY A 92 17.57 -10.23 -1.76
C GLY A 92 17.46 -11.23 -0.61
N LEU A 93 16.30 -11.90 -0.46
CA LEU A 93 16.08 -12.96 0.50
C LEU A 93 16.95 -14.18 0.18
N VAL A 94 17.01 -14.58 -1.09
CA VAL A 94 17.89 -15.70 -1.54
C VAL A 94 19.35 -15.35 -1.33
N ASP A 95 19.78 -14.10 -1.61
CA ASP A 95 21.17 -13.67 -1.36
C ASP A 95 21.52 -13.73 0.13
N LEU A 96 20.66 -13.21 1.02
CA LEU A 96 20.91 -13.28 2.48
C LEU A 96 20.98 -14.70 2.98
N LEU A 97 20.14 -15.60 2.48
CA LEU A 97 20.17 -17.02 2.83
C LEU A 97 21.47 -17.67 2.37
N ARG A 98 21.89 -17.45 1.13
CA ARG A 98 23.15 -18.01 0.60
C ARG A 98 24.37 -17.60 1.40
N ARG A 99 24.40 -16.38 1.90
CA ARG A 99 25.51 -15.86 2.72
C ARG A 99 25.59 -16.50 4.11
N ARG A 100 24.48 -17.03 4.63
CA ARG A 100 24.37 -17.52 6.02
C ARG A 100 24.21 -19.02 6.12
N LEU A 101 23.76 -19.67 5.07
CA LEU A 101 23.63 -21.12 5.06
C LEU A 101 24.96 -21.79 4.82
N PRO A 102 25.25 -22.89 5.54
CA PRO A 102 26.44 -23.70 5.29
C PRO A 102 26.34 -24.41 3.92
N ALA A 103 27.49 -24.88 3.40
CA ALA A 103 27.60 -25.41 2.04
C ALA A 103 26.63 -26.58 1.75
N ASP A 104 26.36 -27.42 2.72
CA ASP A 104 25.46 -28.58 2.63
C ASP A 104 23.95 -28.16 2.59
N ARG A 105 23.64 -26.92 2.88
CA ARG A 105 22.27 -26.39 2.89
C ARG A 105 22.00 -25.31 1.85
N GLN A 106 22.87 -25.08 0.89
CA GLN A 106 22.75 -24.01 -0.11
C GLN A 106 21.48 -24.12 -0.99
N ASP A 107 20.98 -25.35 -1.23
CA ASP A 107 19.71 -25.57 -1.95
C ASP A 107 18.50 -24.99 -1.21
N THR A 108 18.60 -24.81 0.09
CA THR A 108 17.51 -24.20 0.90
C THR A 108 17.19 -22.77 0.45
N ALA A 109 18.18 -22.00 0.00
CA ALA A 109 18.00 -20.62 -0.40
C ALA A 109 17.04 -20.46 -1.61
N PRO A 110 17.27 -21.09 -2.77
CA PRO A 110 16.35 -21.01 -3.90
C PRO A 110 14.97 -21.62 -3.59
N ILE A 111 14.90 -22.71 -2.77
CA ILE A 111 13.62 -23.30 -2.36
C ILE A 111 12.82 -22.31 -1.51
N THR A 112 13.46 -21.61 -0.55
CA THR A 112 12.81 -20.57 0.25
C THR A 112 12.28 -19.43 -0.66
N GLY A 113 13.07 -19.05 -1.68
CA GLY A 113 12.63 -18.09 -2.68
C GLY A 113 11.36 -18.54 -3.40
N VAL A 114 11.28 -19.82 -3.81
CA VAL A 114 10.06 -20.39 -4.41
C VAL A 114 8.89 -20.41 -3.43
N VAL A 115 9.11 -20.83 -2.17
CA VAL A 115 8.06 -20.79 -1.13
C VAL A 115 7.53 -19.40 -0.95
N PHE A 116 8.39 -18.38 -0.91
CA PHE A 116 8.00 -16.99 -0.74
C PHE A 116 7.23 -16.45 -1.94
N MET A 117 7.72 -16.69 -3.16
CA MET A 117 7.07 -16.23 -4.40
C MET A 117 5.68 -16.84 -4.63
N LEU A 118 5.45 -18.05 -4.12
CA LEU A 118 4.15 -18.75 -4.23
C LEU A 118 3.12 -18.29 -3.19
N LEU A 119 3.46 -17.37 -2.29
CA LEU A 119 2.47 -16.79 -1.37
C LEU A 119 1.52 -15.86 -2.15
N PRO A 120 0.19 -15.98 -1.98
CA PRO A 120 -0.75 -15.19 -2.77
C PRO A 120 -0.50 -13.68 -2.74
N PHE A 121 -0.10 -13.12 -1.60
CA PHE A 121 0.16 -11.68 -1.49
C PHE A 121 1.36 -11.18 -2.32
N THR A 122 2.30 -12.05 -2.71
CA THR A 122 3.49 -11.64 -3.48
C THR A 122 3.23 -11.52 -4.98
N TRP A 123 2.18 -12.13 -5.50
CA TRP A 123 1.86 -12.11 -6.92
C TRP A 123 0.47 -11.56 -7.24
N ALA A 124 -0.49 -11.64 -6.31
CA ALA A 124 -1.86 -11.17 -6.51
C ALA A 124 -2.04 -9.68 -6.21
N LEU A 125 -1.29 -9.12 -5.25
CA LEU A 125 -1.38 -7.71 -4.87
C LEU A 125 -0.46 -6.87 -5.75
N ASN A 126 -0.98 -6.39 -6.88
CA ASN A 126 -0.25 -5.57 -7.84
C ASN A 126 -0.65 -4.09 -7.83
N ALA A 127 -1.64 -3.68 -7.03
CA ALA A 127 -2.04 -2.29 -6.92
C ALA A 127 -0.90 -1.43 -6.34
N VAL A 128 -0.67 -0.28 -6.93
CA VAL A 128 0.34 0.68 -6.47
C VAL A 128 -0.25 1.56 -5.36
N THR A 129 0.32 1.46 -4.17
CA THR A 129 -0.18 2.15 -2.97
C THR A 129 0.99 2.66 -2.12
N THR A 130 0.69 3.39 -1.04
CA THR A 130 1.70 3.84 -0.06
C THR A 130 2.49 2.69 0.56
N ASP A 131 1.96 1.46 0.55
CA ASP A 131 2.65 0.28 1.05
C ASP A 131 3.75 -0.21 0.09
N THR A 132 3.66 0.12 -1.21
CA THR A 132 4.68 -0.27 -2.20
C THR A 132 6.08 0.25 -1.83
N PRO A 133 6.32 1.57 -1.70
CA PRO A 133 7.63 2.06 -1.28
C PRO A 133 7.95 1.72 0.18
N LEU A 134 6.94 1.64 1.07
CA LEU A 134 7.15 1.22 2.46
C LEU A 134 7.81 -0.15 2.53
N ILE A 135 7.22 -1.18 1.91
CA ILE A 135 7.70 -2.56 1.93
C ILE A 135 9.10 -2.65 1.31
N PHE A 136 9.33 -1.92 0.20
CA PHE A 136 10.63 -1.87 -0.45
C PHE A 136 11.73 -1.33 0.48
N PHE A 137 11.52 -0.16 1.05
CA PHE A 137 12.52 0.47 1.92
C PHE A 137 12.67 -0.24 3.26
N MET A 138 11.60 -0.80 3.82
CA MET A 138 11.70 -1.67 5.00
C MET A 138 12.57 -2.90 4.72
N PHE A 139 12.39 -3.53 3.56
CA PHE A 139 13.22 -4.66 3.17
C PHE A 139 14.69 -4.23 2.95
N CYS A 140 14.94 -3.12 2.23
CA CYS A 140 16.30 -2.58 2.04
C CYS A 140 16.98 -2.27 3.38
N SER A 141 16.25 -1.66 4.31
CA SER A 141 16.73 -1.37 5.67
C SER A 141 17.07 -2.66 6.42
N GLY A 142 16.16 -3.62 6.46
CA GLY A 142 16.38 -4.90 7.13
C GLY A 142 17.47 -5.73 6.45
N TYR A 143 17.56 -5.73 5.12
CA TYR A 143 18.67 -6.34 4.38
C TYR A 143 20.03 -5.74 4.82
N ALA A 144 20.13 -4.42 4.81
CA ALA A 144 21.34 -3.71 5.25
C ALA A 144 21.66 -3.99 6.72
N PHE A 145 20.65 -4.03 7.59
CA PHE A 145 20.81 -4.43 8.99
C PHE A 145 21.38 -5.83 9.12
N MET A 146 20.84 -6.83 8.39
CA MET A 146 21.37 -8.18 8.41
C MET A 146 22.81 -8.25 7.88
N ARG A 147 23.15 -7.44 6.85
CA ARG A 147 24.53 -7.34 6.34
C ARG A 147 25.47 -6.70 7.34
N SER A 148 25.00 -5.73 8.13
CA SER A 148 25.82 -5.10 9.18
C SER A 148 26.19 -6.04 10.32
N GLN A 149 25.40 -7.10 10.53
CA GLN A 149 25.73 -8.11 11.55
C GLN A 149 26.94 -8.96 11.16
N ASP A 150 27.10 -9.28 9.87
CA ASP A 150 28.04 -10.26 9.36
C ASP A 150 29.28 -9.62 8.67
N SER A 151 29.19 -8.35 8.27
CA SER A 151 30.21 -7.67 7.45
C SER A 151 31.27 -6.98 8.31
N PRO A 152 32.55 -6.97 7.91
CA PRO A 152 33.56 -6.08 8.48
C PRO A 152 33.21 -4.60 8.25
N ASN A 153 32.53 -4.27 7.17
CA ASN A 153 32.07 -2.91 6.83
C ASN A 153 30.71 -2.58 7.48
N TRP A 154 30.52 -3.01 8.73
CA TRP A 154 29.25 -2.87 9.46
C TRP A 154 28.77 -1.40 9.58
N VAL A 155 29.69 -0.42 9.64
CA VAL A 155 29.35 1.01 9.71
C VAL A 155 28.63 1.43 8.44
N VAL A 156 29.16 1.08 7.26
CA VAL A 156 28.56 1.41 5.96
C VAL A 156 27.16 0.79 5.85
N TRP A 157 27.03 -0.50 6.23
CA TRP A 157 25.73 -1.16 6.21
C TRP A 157 24.74 -0.55 7.22
N SER A 158 25.22 -0.06 8.36
CA SER A 158 24.36 0.65 9.33
C SER A 158 23.89 2.00 8.80
N LEU A 159 24.74 2.74 8.05
CA LEU A 159 24.34 3.96 7.34
C LEU A 159 23.27 3.67 6.29
N VAL A 160 23.50 2.67 5.43
CA VAL A 160 22.51 2.24 4.42
C VAL A 160 21.18 1.82 5.07
N CYS A 161 21.26 1.09 6.20
CA CYS A 161 20.09 0.70 6.99
C CYS A 161 19.28 1.91 7.43
N GLY A 162 19.94 2.93 8.01
CA GLY A 162 19.24 4.13 8.49
C GLY A 162 18.68 5.00 7.37
N VAL A 163 19.42 5.18 6.27
CA VAL A 163 18.92 5.89 5.09
C VAL A 163 17.66 5.19 4.55
N ALA A 164 17.70 3.86 4.38
CA ALA A 164 16.54 3.10 3.91
C ALA A 164 15.37 3.15 4.91
N LEU A 165 15.65 3.13 6.23
CA LEU A 165 14.62 3.33 7.26
C LEU A 165 13.96 4.71 7.14
N GLY A 166 14.76 5.76 6.94
CA GLY A 166 14.28 7.12 6.73
C GLY A 166 13.40 7.26 5.50
N LEU A 167 13.78 6.66 4.37
CA LEU A 167 12.96 6.60 3.16
C LEU A 167 11.67 5.78 3.41
N GLY A 168 11.73 4.73 4.23
CA GLY A 168 10.55 4.01 4.70
C GLY A 168 9.61 4.89 5.53
N LEU A 169 10.14 5.75 6.41
CA LEU A 169 9.35 6.73 7.18
C LEU A 169 8.70 7.77 6.26
N LEU A 170 9.37 8.19 5.19
CA LEU A 170 8.78 9.04 4.14
C LEU A 170 7.76 8.30 3.27
N SER A 171 7.64 6.97 3.39
CA SER A 171 6.59 6.18 2.75
C SER A 171 5.37 6.04 3.66
N LYS A 172 5.58 5.63 4.92
CA LYS A 172 4.51 5.44 5.92
C LYS A 172 5.11 5.28 7.32
N TYR A 173 4.43 5.78 8.33
CA TYR A 173 4.91 5.73 9.72
C TYR A 173 5.13 4.32 10.28
N PHE A 174 4.56 3.28 9.66
CA PHE A 174 4.79 1.89 10.08
C PHE A 174 6.25 1.43 9.95
N ALA A 175 7.08 2.10 9.16
CA ALA A 175 8.53 1.87 9.16
C ALA A 175 9.16 2.08 10.54
N GLY A 176 8.58 2.94 11.39
CA GLY A 176 9.01 3.14 12.77
C GLY A 176 8.93 1.88 13.65
N LEU A 177 8.03 0.94 13.35
CA LEU A 177 7.96 -0.35 14.05
C LEU A 177 9.21 -1.20 13.81
N LEU A 178 9.84 -1.08 12.63
CA LEU A 178 11.11 -1.73 12.34
C LEU A 178 12.25 -1.14 13.19
N ALA A 179 12.23 0.18 13.42
CA ALA A 179 13.20 0.83 14.34
C ALA A 179 13.11 0.27 15.77
N ILE A 180 11.89 0.03 16.26
CA ILE A 180 11.70 -0.63 17.57
C ILE A 180 12.28 -2.06 17.54
N GLY A 181 12.11 -2.77 16.43
CA GLY A 181 12.74 -4.08 16.22
C GLY A 181 14.27 -4.01 16.29
N TYR A 182 14.89 -2.98 15.70
CA TYR A 182 16.36 -2.78 15.79
C TYR A 182 16.81 -2.50 17.23
N VAL A 183 16.07 -1.68 17.98
CA VAL A 183 16.37 -1.45 19.40
C VAL A 183 16.38 -2.79 20.15
N ALA A 184 15.34 -3.60 20.00
CA ALA A 184 15.23 -4.91 20.64
C ALA A 184 16.37 -5.86 20.24
N ALA A 185 16.82 -5.82 18.98
CA ALA A 185 17.92 -6.65 18.49
C ALA A 185 19.30 -6.22 19.00
N CYS A 186 19.54 -4.90 19.14
CA CYS A 186 20.87 -4.31 19.35
C CYS A 186 21.18 -3.93 20.79
N CYS A 187 20.19 -3.71 21.66
CA CYS A 187 20.36 -3.13 23.01
C CYS A 187 21.27 -3.94 23.96
N ARG A 188 21.65 -5.17 23.60
CA ARG A 188 22.42 -6.08 24.44
C ARG A 188 23.94 -5.93 24.32
N THR A 189 24.44 -5.22 23.33
CA THR A 189 25.88 -5.11 23.06
C THR A 189 26.33 -3.67 22.80
N ARG A 190 27.59 -3.35 23.14
CA ARG A 190 28.18 -2.02 22.84
C ARG A 190 28.17 -1.71 21.34
N ARG A 191 28.49 -2.70 20.50
CA ARG A 191 28.43 -2.58 19.04
C ARG A 191 26.99 -2.32 18.57
N GLY A 192 26.02 -2.98 19.18
CA GLY A 192 24.60 -2.76 18.87
C GLY A 192 24.17 -1.31 19.14
N TRP A 193 24.58 -0.73 20.25
CA TRP A 193 24.31 0.70 20.54
C TRP A 193 24.95 1.64 19.51
N ALA A 194 26.21 1.35 19.09
CA ALA A 194 26.85 2.12 18.03
C ALA A 194 26.11 1.99 16.69
N GLN A 195 25.64 0.79 16.34
CA GLN A 195 24.80 0.57 15.16
C GLN A 195 23.49 1.38 15.23
N LEU A 196 22.78 1.35 16.37
CA LEU A 196 21.54 2.11 16.58
C LEU A 196 21.79 3.62 16.43
N PHE A 197 22.89 4.13 16.99
CA PHE A 197 23.24 5.53 16.85
C PHE A 197 23.45 5.94 15.38
N ILE A 198 24.19 5.12 14.61
CA ILE A 198 24.42 5.36 13.18
C ILE A 198 23.10 5.29 12.39
N ILE A 199 22.27 4.27 12.65
CA ILE A 199 20.96 4.10 12.01
C ILE A 199 20.06 5.30 12.29
N ALA A 200 19.96 5.72 13.55
CA ALA A 200 19.14 6.86 13.95
C ALA A 200 19.64 8.17 13.30
N LEU A 201 20.95 8.43 13.34
CA LEU A 201 21.54 9.64 12.77
C LEU A 201 21.31 9.71 11.25
N SER A 202 21.45 8.60 10.54
CA SER A 202 21.23 8.57 9.08
C SER A 202 19.74 8.58 8.67
N ALA A 203 18.82 8.17 9.54
CA ALA A 203 17.38 8.30 9.32
C ALA A 203 16.83 9.70 9.66
N LEU A 204 17.52 10.44 10.55
CA LEU A 204 17.05 11.72 11.10
C LEU A 204 16.72 12.78 10.04
N PRO A 205 17.48 12.98 8.95
CA PRO A 205 17.14 13.97 7.93
C PRO A 205 15.78 13.75 7.29
N PHE A 206 15.41 12.49 7.03
CA PHE A 206 14.14 12.11 6.41
C PHE A 206 12.97 12.30 7.39
N PHE A 207 13.17 11.97 8.65
CA PHE A 207 12.21 12.27 9.71
C PHE A 207 12.03 13.79 9.86
N GLY A 208 13.12 14.55 9.85
CA GLY A 208 13.11 16.01 9.91
C GLY A 208 12.34 16.64 8.74
N LEU A 209 12.51 16.12 7.52
CA LEU A 209 11.74 16.56 6.35
C LEU A 209 10.22 16.35 6.55
N ASN A 210 9.81 15.20 7.05
CA ASN A 210 8.40 14.95 7.33
C ASN A 210 7.85 15.85 8.44
N MET A 211 8.64 16.11 9.49
CA MET A 211 8.24 17.04 10.56
C MET A 211 8.14 18.48 10.06
N ALA A 212 9.04 18.91 9.18
CA ALA A 212 8.99 20.24 8.57
C ALA A 212 7.70 20.42 7.72
N TYR A 213 7.33 19.40 6.93
CA TYR A 213 6.05 19.41 6.21
C TYR A 213 4.86 19.55 7.18
N ASN A 214 4.81 18.73 8.22
CA ASN A 214 3.73 18.78 9.18
C ASN A 214 3.62 20.15 9.88
N ALA A 215 4.74 20.74 10.28
CA ALA A 215 4.78 22.05 10.95
C ALA A 215 4.24 23.18 10.07
N THR A 216 4.37 23.07 8.74
CA THR A 216 3.88 24.08 7.79
C THR A 216 2.47 23.77 7.25
N HIS A 217 1.90 22.59 7.55
CA HIS A 217 0.62 22.12 7.03
C HIS A 217 -0.36 21.69 8.14
N CYS A 218 -0.47 22.48 9.21
CA CYS A 218 -1.40 22.26 10.32
C CYS A 218 -1.31 20.85 10.96
N TRP A 219 -0.13 20.23 10.92
CA TRP A 219 0.11 18.89 11.45
C TRP A 219 -0.82 17.82 10.86
N ASN A 220 -1.35 18.06 9.67
CA ASN A 220 -2.40 17.27 9.04
C ASN A 220 -2.09 15.77 8.97
N ASN A 221 -0.87 15.41 8.56
CA ASN A 221 -0.45 14.02 8.41
C ASN A 221 -0.32 13.30 9.77
N VAL A 222 0.24 13.97 10.78
CA VAL A 222 0.32 13.46 12.16
C VAL A 222 -1.08 13.34 12.75
N MET A 223 -1.92 14.38 12.61
CA MET A 223 -3.29 14.40 13.11
C MET A 223 -4.15 13.30 12.48
N PHE A 224 -4.04 13.11 11.16
CA PHE A 224 -4.74 12.02 10.47
C PHE A 224 -4.36 10.66 11.06
N ASN A 225 -3.06 10.38 11.19
CA ASN A 225 -2.58 9.07 11.60
C ASN A 225 -2.78 8.75 13.10
N LEU A 226 -2.73 9.77 13.97
CA LEU A 226 -2.81 9.57 15.42
C LEU A 226 -4.20 9.87 16.01
N VAL A 227 -4.99 10.77 15.40
CA VAL A 227 -6.26 11.26 15.95
C VAL A 227 -7.43 10.93 15.02
N ASN A 228 -7.53 11.60 13.85
CA ASN A 228 -8.74 11.61 13.02
C ASN A 228 -9.19 10.21 12.58
N ARG A 229 -8.23 9.34 12.30
CA ARG A 229 -8.48 7.95 11.89
C ARG A 229 -8.96 7.07 13.04
N HIS A 230 -8.86 7.51 14.31
CA HIS A 230 -9.11 6.71 15.51
C HIS A 230 -10.35 7.13 16.31
N GLU A 231 -11.03 8.21 15.94
CA GLU A 231 -12.17 8.79 16.67
C GLU A 231 -13.31 7.78 16.95
N ALA A 232 -13.53 6.84 16.05
CA ALA A 232 -14.61 5.83 16.16
C ALA A 232 -14.13 4.46 16.67
N ALA A 233 -12.91 4.34 17.19
CA ALA A 233 -12.34 3.06 17.61
C ALA A 233 -13.02 2.53 18.88
N LYS A 234 -13.65 1.34 18.80
CA LYS A 234 -14.26 0.64 19.94
C LYS A 234 -13.50 -0.65 20.22
N THR A 235 -13.32 -0.97 21.50
CA THR A 235 -12.72 -2.25 21.92
C THR A 235 -13.58 -3.42 21.45
N SER A 236 -12.97 -4.41 20.78
CA SER A 236 -13.66 -5.57 20.24
C SER A 236 -12.76 -6.80 20.24
N SER A 237 -13.25 -7.93 20.75
CA SER A 237 -12.58 -9.22 20.62
C SER A 237 -12.58 -9.72 19.18
N ARG A 238 -13.59 -9.37 18.37
CA ARG A 238 -13.70 -9.75 16.96
C ARG A 238 -12.49 -9.29 16.15
N THR A 239 -12.00 -8.08 16.39
CA THR A 239 -10.83 -7.53 15.68
C THR A 239 -9.54 -8.30 15.99
N VAL A 240 -9.41 -8.83 17.21
CA VAL A 240 -8.30 -9.71 17.59
C VAL A 240 -8.36 -11.04 16.85
N PHE A 241 -9.54 -11.68 16.78
CA PHE A 241 -9.71 -12.93 16.01
C PHE A 241 -9.43 -12.72 14.52
N VAL A 242 -9.88 -11.59 13.95
CA VAL A 242 -9.57 -11.25 12.55
C VAL A 242 -8.06 -11.10 12.35
N TYR A 243 -7.36 -10.45 13.28
CA TYR A 243 -5.90 -10.32 13.23
C TYR A 243 -5.19 -11.69 13.29
N VAL A 244 -5.58 -12.54 14.23
CA VAL A 244 -4.98 -13.88 14.37
C VAL A 244 -5.24 -14.72 13.11
N GLY A 245 -6.47 -14.72 12.59
CA GLY A 245 -6.81 -15.42 11.34
C GLY A 245 -6.01 -14.92 10.14
N MET A 246 -5.85 -13.60 10.03
CA MET A 246 -5.02 -12.97 9.00
C MET A 246 -3.56 -13.40 9.12
N MET A 247 -3.00 -13.43 10.33
CA MET A 247 -1.62 -13.85 10.56
C MET A 247 -1.41 -15.34 10.24
N LEU A 248 -2.39 -16.21 10.59
CA LEU A 248 -2.39 -17.62 10.20
C LEU A 248 -2.39 -17.79 8.67
N TYR A 249 -3.13 -16.95 7.96
CA TYR A 249 -3.15 -16.95 6.50
C TYR A 249 -1.81 -16.48 5.91
N LEU A 250 -1.23 -15.36 6.37
CA LEU A 250 -0.02 -14.76 5.82
C LEU A 250 1.25 -15.54 6.15
N VAL A 251 1.39 -15.93 7.42
CA VAL A 251 2.58 -16.66 7.91
C VAL A 251 2.51 -18.15 7.55
N THR A 252 1.31 -18.66 7.36
CA THR A 252 0.94 -20.06 7.18
C THR A 252 1.19 -20.94 8.42
N PRO A 253 0.36 -21.94 8.68
CA PRO A 253 0.57 -22.88 9.80
C PRO A 253 1.91 -23.64 9.73
N TRP A 254 2.44 -23.86 8.51
CA TRP A 254 3.74 -24.51 8.30
C TRP A 254 4.90 -23.75 8.94
N VAL A 255 4.95 -22.44 8.75
CA VAL A 255 6.01 -21.58 9.29
C VAL A 255 5.92 -21.56 10.81
N LEU A 256 4.70 -21.39 11.36
CA LEU A 256 4.48 -21.39 12.80
C LEU A 256 4.90 -22.73 13.44
N TRP A 257 4.54 -23.84 12.81
CA TRP A 257 4.95 -25.18 13.25
C TRP A 257 6.48 -25.34 13.27
N GLN A 258 7.16 -24.85 12.22
CA GLN A 258 8.62 -24.93 12.17
C GLN A 258 9.28 -24.04 13.22
N PHE A 259 8.77 -22.86 13.48
CA PHE A 259 9.27 -21.99 14.56
C PHE A 259 9.10 -22.64 15.94
N HIS A 260 7.99 -23.33 16.16
CA HIS A 260 7.77 -24.09 17.38
C HIS A 260 8.80 -25.23 17.52
N ARG A 261 9.01 -26.03 16.47
CA ARG A 261 9.98 -27.13 16.47
C ARG A 261 11.43 -26.68 16.65
N ALA A 262 11.81 -25.61 15.96
CA ALA A 262 13.16 -25.06 15.98
C ALA A 262 13.37 -24.01 17.09
N TRP A 263 12.48 -23.95 18.09
CA TRP A 263 12.55 -22.95 19.16
C TRP A 263 13.90 -22.96 19.92
N ARG A 264 14.56 -24.10 20.01
CA ARG A 264 15.88 -24.24 20.64
C ARG A 264 16.96 -23.45 19.90
N ASP A 265 16.83 -23.30 18.59
CA ASP A 265 17.79 -22.61 17.71
C ASP A 265 17.50 -21.12 17.57
N ARG A 266 16.51 -20.57 18.30
CA ARG A 266 16.06 -19.18 18.20
C ARG A 266 17.17 -18.14 18.35
N HIS A 267 18.25 -18.47 19.06
CA HIS A 267 19.37 -17.54 19.27
C HIS A 267 20.09 -17.21 17.98
N ALA A 268 20.20 -18.15 17.03
CA ALA A 268 20.82 -17.95 15.74
C ALA A 268 20.05 -16.95 14.84
N VAL A 269 18.75 -16.79 15.10
CA VAL A 269 17.84 -15.90 14.32
C VAL A 269 17.22 -14.81 15.20
N TRP A 270 17.79 -14.53 16.38
CA TRP A 270 17.24 -13.57 17.34
C TRP A 270 16.95 -12.21 16.72
N SER A 271 17.88 -11.66 15.94
CA SER A 271 17.68 -10.37 15.28
C SER A 271 16.45 -10.38 14.38
N LEU A 272 16.20 -11.46 13.64
CA LEU A 272 15.02 -11.62 12.79
C LEU A 272 13.73 -11.68 13.61
N TYR A 273 13.73 -12.43 14.73
CA TYR A 273 12.59 -12.44 15.65
C TYR A 273 12.26 -11.04 16.18
N CYS A 274 13.26 -10.20 16.42
CA CYS A 274 13.01 -8.80 16.79
C CYS A 274 12.39 -8.00 15.64
N LEU A 275 12.83 -8.22 14.38
CA LEU A 275 12.35 -7.44 13.23
C LEU A 275 10.88 -7.72 12.87
N PHE A 276 10.37 -8.91 13.10
CA PHE A 276 8.96 -9.20 12.83
C PHE A 276 8.13 -9.43 14.11
N GLY A 277 8.69 -10.04 15.14
CA GLY A 277 7.95 -10.40 16.35
C GLY A 277 7.53 -9.18 17.17
N VAL A 278 8.40 -8.16 17.29
CA VAL A 278 8.05 -6.91 17.99
C VAL A 278 6.91 -6.18 17.26
N PRO A 279 6.97 -5.91 15.95
CA PRO A 279 5.86 -5.34 15.21
C PRO A 279 4.57 -6.15 15.30
N PHE A 280 4.64 -7.47 15.19
CA PHE A 280 3.45 -8.32 15.28
C PHE A 280 2.80 -8.28 16.66
N ALA A 281 3.61 -8.24 17.74
CA ALA A 281 3.10 -8.05 19.09
C ALA A 281 2.42 -6.69 19.26
N LEU A 282 2.99 -5.62 18.70
CA LEU A 282 2.40 -4.28 18.74
C LEU A 282 1.09 -4.21 17.93
N PHE A 283 1.01 -4.84 16.76
CA PHE A 283 -0.23 -4.94 16.01
C PHE A 283 -1.28 -5.81 16.71
N LEU A 284 -0.87 -6.86 17.41
CA LEU A 284 -1.78 -7.65 18.25
C LEU A 284 -2.41 -6.77 19.36
N LEU A 285 -1.61 -5.96 20.03
CA LEU A 285 -2.11 -5.01 21.03
C LEU A 285 -3.04 -3.97 20.40
N LEU A 286 -2.67 -3.43 19.25
CA LEU A 286 -3.51 -2.45 18.52
C LEU A 286 -4.81 -3.10 18.02
N SER A 287 -4.80 -4.40 17.70
CA SER A 287 -5.99 -5.13 17.22
C SER A 287 -7.12 -5.20 18.26
N ILE A 288 -6.84 -4.96 19.54
CA ILE A 288 -7.86 -4.87 20.59
C ILE A 288 -8.83 -3.70 20.33
N LYS A 289 -8.32 -2.62 19.73
CA LYS A 289 -9.10 -1.39 19.49
C LYS A 289 -9.45 -1.17 18.01
N LYS A 290 -8.75 -1.82 17.09
CA LYS A 290 -8.86 -1.54 15.66
C LYS A 290 -8.63 -2.77 14.80
N THR A 291 -9.38 -2.89 13.71
CA THR A 291 -9.08 -3.89 12.66
C THR A 291 -7.74 -3.55 12.01
N ILE A 292 -6.83 -4.52 12.01
CA ILE A 292 -5.53 -4.40 11.35
C ILE A 292 -5.70 -4.79 9.88
N GLY A 293 -5.30 -3.90 8.98
CA GLY A 293 -5.29 -4.18 7.54
C GLY A 293 -4.20 -5.19 7.19
N LEU A 294 -4.51 -6.11 6.27
CA LEU A 294 -3.58 -7.14 5.80
C LEU A 294 -2.25 -6.53 5.32
N HIS A 295 -2.32 -5.43 4.59
CA HIS A 295 -1.16 -4.74 4.02
C HIS A 295 -0.22 -4.12 5.08
N TRP A 296 -0.69 -3.88 6.33
CA TRP A 296 0.13 -3.27 7.37
C TRP A 296 1.29 -4.16 7.84
N VAL A 297 1.12 -5.47 7.77
CA VAL A 297 2.12 -6.44 8.25
C VAL A 297 3.03 -6.97 7.14
N LEU A 298 2.73 -6.69 5.86
CA LEU A 298 3.45 -7.26 4.71
C LEU A 298 4.93 -6.88 4.68
N GLY A 299 5.29 -5.67 5.14
CA GLY A 299 6.69 -5.22 5.20
C GLY A 299 7.60 -6.07 6.10
N PHE A 300 7.01 -6.85 7.02
CA PHE A 300 7.74 -7.72 7.95
C PHE A 300 7.84 -9.18 7.47
N MET A 301 7.04 -9.58 6.46
CA MET A 301 7.01 -10.96 5.96
C MET A 301 8.34 -11.45 5.39
N PRO A 302 9.15 -10.65 4.70
CA PRO A 302 10.46 -11.11 4.23
C PRO A 302 11.36 -11.62 5.37
N PHE A 303 11.30 -10.99 6.55
CA PHE A 303 12.10 -11.39 7.71
C PHE A 303 11.59 -12.69 8.35
N VAL A 304 10.27 -12.93 8.31
CA VAL A 304 9.66 -14.21 8.71
C VAL A 304 10.19 -15.33 7.84
N PHE A 305 10.18 -15.15 6.50
CA PHE A 305 10.61 -16.18 5.57
C PHE A 305 12.14 -16.34 5.51
N LEU A 306 12.90 -15.28 5.81
CA LEU A 306 14.34 -15.39 6.03
C LEU A 306 14.67 -16.28 7.24
N ALA A 307 14.00 -16.06 8.38
CA ALA A 307 14.15 -16.89 9.57
C ALA A 307 13.72 -18.34 9.28
N TYR A 308 12.60 -18.53 8.59
CA TYR A 308 12.11 -19.83 8.16
C TYR A 308 13.15 -20.58 7.30
N GLY A 309 13.76 -19.90 6.31
CA GLY A 309 14.78 -20.48 5.45
C GLY A 309 16.04 -20.94 6.22
N LEU A 310 16.47 -20.14 7.21
CA LEU A 310 17.61 -20.49 8.06
C LEU A 310 17.34 -21.69 8.97
N MET A 311 16.11 -21.85 9.43
CA MET A 311 15.75 -22.87 10.45
C MET A 311 15.19 -24.17 9.87
N THR A 312 14.80 -24.19 8.56
CA THR A 312 14.04 -25.31 8.00
C THR A 312 14.85 -26.05 6.94
N GLN A 313 14.71 -27.38 6.93
CA GLN A 313 15.37 -28.24 5.93
C GLN A 313 14.67 -28.18 4.57
N ALA A 314 15.43 -28.36 3.49
CA ALA A 314 14.97 -28.32 2.10
C ALA A 314 13.73 -29.20 1.82
N ALA A 315 13.72 -30.44 2.30
CA ALA A 315 12.59 -31.36 2.09
C ALA A 315 11.26 -30.86 2.66
N THR A 316 11.29 -30.17 3.81
CA THR A 316 10.10 -29.56 4.42
C THR A 316 9.66 -28.35 3.61
N GLN A 317 10.59 -27.54 3.12
CA GLN A 317 10.29 -26.37 2.31
C GLN A 317 9.68 -26.73 0.94
N VAL A 318 10.11 -27.83 0.33
CA VAL A 318 9.49 -28.35 -0.90
C VAL A 318 8.00 -28.67 -0.68
N ARG A 319 7.65 -29.33 0.44
CA ARG A 319 6.25 -29.60 0.77
C ARG A 319 5.46 -28.31 0.98
N HIS A 320 6.08 -27.32 1.61
CA HIS A 320 5.47 -25.99 1.80
C HIS A 320 5.29 -25.25 0.45
N ALA A 321 6.25 -25.34 -0.47
CA ALA A 321 6.10 -24.78 -1.82
C ALA A 321 4.91 -25.40 -2.56
N VAL A 322 4.72 -26.72 -2.48
CA VAL A 322 3.55 -27.39 -3.05
C VAL A 322 2.26 -26.91 -2.40
N PHE A 323 2.22 -26.79 -1.08
CA PHE A 323 1.06 -26.25 -0.37
C PHE A 323 0.72 -24.83 -0.82
N ASN A 324 1.70 -23.92 -0.93
CA ASN A 324 1.48 -22.56 -1.40
C ASN A 324 1.05 -22.51 -2.86
N ALA A 325 1.57 -23.38 -3.71
CA ALA A 325 1.11 -23.50 -5.10
C ALA A 325 -0.38 -23.88 -5.16
N VAL A 326 -0.81 -24.88 -4.37
CA VAL A 326 -2.22 -25.28 -4.28
C VAL A 326 -3.07 -24.16 -3.71
N LEU A 327 -2.62 -23.47 -2.65
CA LEU A 327 -3.31 -22.32 -2.06
C LEU A 327 -3.45 -21.16 -3.04
N SER A 328 -2.49 -20.98 -3.95
CA SER A 328 -2.52 -19.93 -4.98
C SER A 328 -3.60 -20.16 -6.05
N VAL A 329 -4.00 -21.41 -6.31
CA VAL A 329 -4.98 -21.72 -7.36
C VAL A 329 -6.33 -21.01 -7.16
N PRO A 330 -7.01 -21.10 -5.99
CA PRO A 330 -8.27 -20.39 -5.79
C PRO A 330 -8.15 -18.88 -5.91
N HIS A 331 -7.03 -18.29 -5.49
CA HIS A 331 -6.78 -16.85 -5.67
C HIS A 331 -6.63 -16.47 -7.15
N LEU A 332 -5.92 -17.30 -7.92
CA LEU A 332 -5.78 -17.09 -9.35
C LEU A 332 -7.14 -17.22 -10.05
N LEU A 333 -7.92 -18.25 -9.74
CA LEU A 333 -9.26 -18.44 -10.29
C LEU A 333 -10.19 -17.27 -9.96
N LEU A 334 -10.11 -16.73 -8.73
CA LEU A 334 -10.87 -15.56 -8.33
C LEU A 334 -10.48 -14.32 -9.16
N LEU A 335 -9.19 -14.04 -9.31
CA LEU A 335 -8.72 -12.92 -10.14
C LEU A 335 -9.11 -13.11 -11.61
N MET A 336 -8.95 -14.31 -12.15
CA MET A 336 -9.37 -14.64 -13.50
C MET A 336 -10.88 -14.43 -13.70
N ALA A 337 -11.70 -14.80 -12.70
CA ALA A 337 -13.15 -14.59 -12.74
C ALA A 337 -13.53 -13.09 -12.79
N PHE A 338 -12.67 -12.19 -12.24
CA PHE A 338 -12.87 -10.75 -12.35
C PHE A 338 -12.32 -10.15 -13.64
N ILE A 339 -11.24 -10.69 -14.20
CA ILE A 339 -10.52 -10.07 -15.31
C ILE A 339 -11.06 -10.56 -16.67
N VAL A 340 -11.31 -11.88 -16.81
CA VAL A 340 -11.54 -12.50 -18.11
C VAL A 340 -12.97 -12.31 -18.65
N PRO A 341 -14.04 -12.46 -17.84
CA PRO A 341 -15.40 -12.32 -18.36
C PRO A 341 -15.67 -10.89 -18.84
N PRO A 342 -16.41 -10.73 -19.95
CA PRO A 342 -16.87 -9.42 -20.39
C PRO A 342 -17.82 -8.79 -19.36
N THR A 343 -18.04 -7.47 -19.45
CA THR A 343 -18.87 -6.72 -18.52
C THR A 343 -20.31 -7.28 -18.46
N ASP A 344 -20.88 -7.70 -19.57
CA ASP A 344 -22.24 -8.28 -19.67
C ASP A 344 -22.42 -9.59 -18.88
N PHE A 345 -21.32 -10.33 -18.66
CA PHE A 345 -21.36 -11.53 -17.80
C PHE A 345 -21.83 -11.21 -16.38
N TRP A 346 -21.63 -10.00 -15.94
CA TRP A 346 -21.97 -9.54 -14.59
C TRP A 346 -23.42 -9.07 -14.45
N ALA A 347 -24.15 -8.93 -15.56
CA ALA A 347 -25.54 -8.47 -15.54
C ALA A 347 -26.40 -9.27 -14.54
N GLY A 348 -27.11 -8.55 -13.68
CA GLY A 348 -27.95 -9.12 -12.63
C GLY A 348 -27.22 -9.72 -11.42
N LYS A 349 -25.87 -9.64 -11.35
CA LYS A 349 -25.08 -10.09 -10.20
C LYS A 349 -24.76 -8.94 -9.27
N ALA A 350 -24.51 -9.24 -7.98
CA ALA A 350 -24.24 -8.25 -6.93
C ALA A 350 -23.04 -7.32 -7.21
N LEU A 351 -22.06 -7.76 -8.01
CA LEU A 351 -20.85 -6.98 -8.32
C LEU A 351 -20.96 -6.24 -9.66
N HIS A 352 -22.10 -6.27 -10.36
CA HIS A 352 -22.27 -5.67 -11.67
C HIS A 352 -21.96 -4.18 -11.65
N ASP A 353 -22.52 -3.42 -10.72
CA ASP A 353 -22.27 -1.99 -10.54
C ASP A 353 -20.77 -1.69 -10.34
N ASP A 354 -20.08 -2.41 -9.45
CA ASP A 354 -18.65 -2.20 -9.20
C ASP A 354 -17.81 -2.53 -10.43
N VAL A 355 -18.12 -3.61 -11.15
CA VAL A 355 -17.39 -4.01 -12.36
C VAL A 355 -17.57 -2.97 -13.47
N VAL A 356 -18.79 -2.53 -13.71
CA VAL A 356 -19.08 -1.50 -14.71
C VAL A 356 -18.38 -0.21 -14.34
N PHE A 357 -18.49 0.24 -13.09
CA PHE A 357 -17.88 1.48 -12.66
C PHE A 357 -16.37 1.50 -12.90
N HIS A 358 -15.64 0.40 -12.58
CA HIS A 358 -14.18 0.38 -12.74
C HIS A 358 -13.73 0.13 -14.18
N ARG A 359 -14.49 -0.63 -14.98
CA ARG A 359 -14.09 -0.95 -16.36
C ARG A 359 -14.53 0.09 -17.37
N GLU A 360 -15.74 0.63 -17.17
CA GLU A 360 -16.38 1.51 -18.12
C GLU A 360 -16.27 3.00 -17.70
N THR A 361 -15.36 3.36 -16.77
CA THR A 361 -15.14 4.76 -16.38
C THR A 361 -14.89 5.68 -17.57
N PRO A 362 -14.15 5.32 -18.63
CA PRO A 362 -14.02 6.15 -19.82
C PRO A 362 -15.37 6.43 -20.51
N ALA A 363 -16.25 5.44 -20.61
CA ALA A 363 -17.60 5.62 -21.17
C ALA A 363 -18.48 6.49 -20.26
N ILE A 364 -18.37 6.34 -18.94
CA ILE A 364 -19.04 7.18 -17.95
C ILE A 364 -18.61 8.63 -18.14
N ILE A 365 -17.32 8.93 -18.28
CA ILE A 365 -16.81 10.28 -18.53
C ILE A 365 -17.33 10.85 -19.85
N ALA A 366 -17.38 10.03 -20.90
CA ALA A 366 -17.93 10.46 -22.19
C ALA A 366 -19.40 10.90 -22.06
N GLN A 367 -20.22 10.19 -21.26
CA GLN A 367 -21.59 10.60 -20.97
C GLN A 367 -21.65 11.86 -20.10
N LEU A 368 -20.80 11.95 -19.07
CA LEU A 368 -20.72 13.14 -18.20
C LEU A 368 -20.29 14.40 -18.97
N ARG A 369 -19.45 14.28 -19.98
CA ARG A 369 -19.02 15.40 -20.82
C ARG A 369 -20.05 15.79 -21.89
N LYS A 370 -21.01 14.92 -22.18
CA LYS A 370 -22.05 15.20 -23.16
C LYS A 370 -22.90 16.38 -22.70
N ASN A 371 -23.01 17.42 -23.56
CA ASN A 371 -23.73 18.67 -23.27
C ASN A 371 -23.23 19.45 -22.02
N LEU A 372 -22.02 19.13 -21.52
CA LEU A 372 -21.37 19.97 -20.53
C LEU A 372 -20.77 21.19 -21.26
N PRO A 373 -21.05 22.42 -20.85
CA PRO A 373 -20.43 23.61 -21.42
C PRO A 373 -18.91 23.60 -21.29
N ASP A 374 -18.18 24.30 -22.14
CA ASP A 374 -16.72 24.39 -22.09
C ASP A 374 -16.17 24.91 -20.75
N ASN A 375 -16.95 25.77 -20.06
CA ASN A 375 -16.64 26.28 -18.73
C ASN A 375 -17.29 25.48 -17.60
N GLY A 376 -17.87 24.31 -17.89
CA GLY A 376 -18.44 23.38 -16.91
C GLY A 376 -17.38 22.45 -16.32
N HIS A 377 -17.47 22.22 -15.02
CA HIS A 377 -16.52 21.39 -14.27
C HIS A 377 -17.17 20.10 -13.81
N LEU A 378 -16.41 19.01 -13.84
CA LEU A 378 -16.82 17.75 -13.21
C LEU A 378 -16.46 17.78 -11.73
N ALA A 379 -17.34 17.21 -10.90
CA ALA A 379 -17.09 16.94 -9.50
C ALA A 379 -17.72 15.59 -9.11
N ALA A 380 -17.41 15.05 -7.95
CA ALA A 380 -18.05 13.86 -7.41
C ALA A 380 -18.34 14.03 -5.92
N THR A 381 -19.19 13.17 -5.35
CA THR A 381 -19.56 13.26 -3.93
C THR A 381 -18.59 12.54 -3.00
N ALA A 382 -17.69 11.68 -3.53
CA ALA A 382 -16.75 10.90 -2.75
C ALA A 382 -15.38 10.76 -3.44
N TYR A 383 -14.31 10.51 -2.64
CA TYR A 383 -12.94 10.50 -3.14
C TYR A 383 -12.65 9.39 -4.18
N THR A 384 -13.22 8.18 -4.04
CA THR A 384 -13.00 7.08 -5.00
C THR A 384 -13.54 7.40 -6.39
N PRO A 385 -14.83 7.81 -6.55
CA PRO A 385 -15.31 8.29 -7.84
C PRO A 385 -14.53 9.50 -8.37
N ALA A 386 -14.27 10.51 -7.55
CA ALA A 386 -13.50 11.69 -7.94
C ALA A 386 -12.12 11.32 -8.51
N SER A 387 -11.41 10.45 -7.84
CA SER A 387 -10.07 10.01 -8.24
C SER A 387 -10.06 9.23 -9.55
N LEU A 388 -11.00 8.27 -9.73
CA LEU A 388 -11.13 7.52 -10.98
C LEU A 388 -11.52 8.42 -12.14
N LEU A 389 -12.48 9.33 -11.93
CA LEU A 389 -12.84 10.32 -12.93
C LEU A 389 -11.64 11.22 -13.26
N SER A 390 -10.89 11.69 -12.27
CA SER A 390 -9.68 12.49 -12.49
C SER A 390 -8.67 11.78 -13.36
N PHE A 391 -8.38 10.50 -13.06
CA PHE A 391 -7.41 9.70 -13.80
C PHE A 391 -7.80 9.56 -15.28
N TYR A 392 -9.02 9.11 -15.55
CA TYR A 392 -9.47 8.85 -16.91
C TYR A 392 -9.89 10.14 -17.68
N ALA A 393 -10.27 11.20 -16.98
CA ALA A 393 -10.59 12.50 -17.63
C ALA A 393 -9.33 13.29 -18.00
N GLY A 394 -8.16 12.96 -17.42
CA GLY A 394 -6.93 13.75 -17.58
C GLY A 394 -7.00 15.16 -16.97
N SER A 395 -7.95 15.39 -16.05
CA SER A 395 -8.14 16.67 -15.35
C SER A 395 -8.63 16.38 -13.92
N TYR A 396 -8.27 17.25 -12.98
CA TYR A 396 -8.68 17.08 -11.60
C TYR A 396 -10.21 17.20 -11.44
N VAL A 397 -10.83 16.23 -10.77
CA VAL A 397 -12.24 16.19 -10.42
C VAL A 397 -12.35 16.25 -8.89
N PRO A 398 -12.77 17.38 -8.30
CA PRO A 398 -12.83 17.54 -6.85
C PRO A 398 -14.00 16.78 -6.23
N VAL A 399 -13.89 16.55 -4.92
CA VAL A 399 -15.02 16.13 -4.08
C VAL A 399 -15.82 17.38 -3.71
N LEU A 400 -17.07 17.48 -4.18
CA LEU A 400 -17.96 18.57 -3.82
C LEU A 400 -18.79 18.19 -2.59
N GLY A 401 -18.54 18.86 -1.48
CA GLY A 401 -19.16 18.60 -0.19
C GLY A 401 -18.15 18.34 0.92
N PRO A 402 -18.61 18.06 2.16
CA PRO A 402 -17.69 17.88 3.31
C PRO A 402 -16.78 16.65 3.16
N GLY A 403 -17.19 15.64 2.39
CA GLY A 403 -16.41 14.41 2.21
C GLY A 403 -16.00 13.74 3.52
N ARG A 404 -15.16 12.73 3.43
CA ARG A 404 -14.49 12.11 4.58
C ARG A 404 -13.01 12.56 4.63
N PHE A 405 -12.27 12.09 5.62
CA PHE A 405 -10.84 12.40 5.81
C PHE A 405 -9.97 12.16 4.55
N HIS A 406 -10.27 11.19 3.68
CA HIS A 406 -9.52 10.99 2.43
C HIS A 406 -9.73 12.10 1.39
N ALA A 407 -10.84 12.83 1.45
CA ALA A 407 -11.09 13.95 0.56
C ALA A 407 -10.29 15.23 0.93
N ARG A 408 -9.51 15.19 2.00
CA ARG A 408 -8.79 16.38 2.51
C ARG A 408 -7.59 16.78 1.63
N GLN A 409 -7.14 15.91 0.73
CA GLN A 409 -6.15 16.32 -0.25
C GLN A 409 -6.71 17.37 -1.25
N ASP A 410 -8.00 17.37 -1.49
CA ASP A 410 -8.69 18.41 -2.28
C ASP A 410 -8.50 19.81 -1.67
N ASP A 411 -8.47 19.90 -0.33
CA ASP A 411 -8.30 21.17 0.38
C ASP A 411 -6.94 21.83 0.10
N VAL A 412 -5.97 21.05 -0.35
CA VAL A 412 -4.61 21.50 -0.73
C VAL A 412 -4.53 21.81 -2.23
N ILE A 413 -5.17 20.97 -3.06
CA ILE A 413 -5.07 21.04 -4.53
C ILE A 413 -6.06 22.03 -5.12
N VAL A 414 -7.28 22.17 -4.54
CA VAL A 414 -8.40 22.89 -5.16
C VAL A 414 -8.64 24.24 -4.49
N ASP A 415 -8.51 25.30 -5.25
CA ASP A 415 -8.96 26.62 -4.82
C ASP A 415 -10.40 26.89 -5.29
N PHE A 416 -11.38 26.57 -4.44
CA PHE A 416 -12.80 26.77 -4.75
C PHE A 416 -13.20 28.20 -5.02
N ARG A 417 -12.36 29.20 -4.67
CA ARG A 417 -12.62 30.63 -5.00
C ARG A 417 -12.65 30.87 -6.51
N LEU A 418 -11.84 30.10 -7.25
CA LEU A 418 -11.72 30.20 -8.71
C LEU A 418 -12.97 29.70 -9.45
N TYR A 419 -13.86 29.03 -8.75
CA TYR A 419 -15.09 28.46 -9.32
C TYR A 419 -16.36 29.25 -8.98
N ASP A 420 -16.23 30.42 -8.33
CA ASP A 420 -17.42 31.23 -8.00
C ASP A 420 -18.21 31.60 -9.27
N GLY A 421 -19.52 31.36 -9.28
CA GLY A 421 -20.38 31.50 -10.46
C GLY A 421 -20.28 30.38 -11.50
N ALA A 422 -19.38 29.44 -11.36
CA ALA A 422 -19.19 28.33 -12.32
C ALA A 422 -20.33 27.31 -12.29
N MET A 423 -20.39 26.48 -13.33
CA MET A 423 -21.22 25.29 -13.39
C MET A 423 -20.45 24.06 -12.99
N PHE A 424 -21.04 23.23 -12.13
CA PHE A 424 -20.54 21.91 -11.80
C PHE A 424 -21.52 20.81 -12.23
N ARG A 425 -21.01 19.74 -12.86
CA ARG A 425 -21.71 18.47 -12.99
C ARG A 425 -21.16 17.51 -11.93
N VAL A 426 -21.97 17.27 -10.91
CA VAL A 426 -21.63 16.44 -9.75
C VAL A 426 -22.08 15.01 -10.01
N PHE A 427 -21.14 14.07 -10.02
CA PHE A 427 -21.38 12.65 -10.27
C PHE A 427 -21.58 11.86 -8.98
N ASP A 428 -22.51 10.92 -9.00
CA ASP A 428 -22.62 9.85 -8.00
C ASP A 428 -23.12 8.54 -8.63
N ARG A 429 -22.84 7.43 -7.97
CA ARG A 429 -23.37 6.10 -8.32
C ARG A 429 -24.80 5.87 -7.81
N LYS A 430 -25.30 6.77 -6.99
CA LYS A 430 -26.65 6.76 -6.39
C LYS A 430 -27.37 8.06 -6.72
N PRO A 431 -28.72 8.06 -6.66
CA PRO A 431 -29.48 9.28 -6.80
C PRO A 431 -28.97 10.39 -5.87
N LEU A 432 -28.76 11.58 -6.42
CA LEU A 432 -28.27 12.73 -5.69
C LEU A 432 -29.44 13.47 -5.01
N ASP A 433 -29.21 13.85 -3.77
CA ASP A 433 -30.13 14.71 -3.03
C ASP A 433 -29.91 16.15 -3.43
N THR A 434 -30.92 16.71 -4.13
CA THR A 434 -30.90 18.10 -4.57
C THR A 434 -30.96 19.10 -3.41
N GLU A 435 -31.63 18.76 -2.30
CA GLU A 435 -31.72 19.64 -1.13
C GLU A 435 -30.34 19.90 -0.50
N THR A 436 -29.46 18.92 -0.53
CA THR A 436 -28.07 19.04 -0.05
C THR A 436 -27.27 19.99 -0.94
N LEU A 437 -27.48 19.97 -2.27
CA LEU A 437 -26.68 20.75 -3.23
C LEU A 437 -27.24 22.15 -3.44
N ALA A 438 -28.55 22.31 -3.35
CA ALA A 438 -29.26 23.58 -3.67
C ALA A 438 -28.69 24.82 -2.96
N PRO A 439 -28.24 24.79 -1.72
CA PRO A 439 -27.66 25.98 -1.06
C PRO A 439 -26.41 26.51 -1.76
N TRP A 440 -25.64 25.64 -2.44
CA TRP A 440 -24.34 25.97 -3.03
C TRP A 440 -24.45 26.49 -4.47
N PHE A 441 -25.66 26.49 -5.09
CA PHE A 441 -25.86 26.88 -6.48
C PHE A 441 -27.04 27.84 -6.61
N GLU A 442 -27.13 28.54 -7.73
CA GLU A 442 -28.32 29.34 -8.10
C GLU A 442 -29.46 28.43 -8.51
N SER A 443 -29.13 27.35 -9.25
CA SER A 443 -30.09 26.33 -9.64
C SER A 443 -29.43 24.95 -9.69
N VAL A 444 -30.23 23.92 -9.39
CA VAL A 444 -29.78 22.51 -9.45
C VAL A 444 -30.82 21.71 -10.22
N SER A 445 -30.34 20.93 -11.18
CA SER A 445 -31.15 19.92 -11.87
C SER A 445 -30.46 18.60 -11.85
N THR A 446 -31.21 17.49 -11.78
CA THR A 446 -30.66 16.14 -11.76
C THR A 446 -30.93 15.41 -13.05
N GLY A 447 -30.02 14.49 -13.38
CA GLY A 447 -30.16 13.61 -14.51
C GLY A 447 -29.57 12.27 -14.23
N SER A 448 -29.76 11.32 -15.15
CA SER A 448 -29.18 10.00 -15.13
C SER A 448 -28.83 9.57 -16.53
N PHE A 449 -27.92 8.62 -16.62
CA PHE A 449 -27.55 7.95 -17.86
C PHE A 449 -27.20 6.49 -17.57
N GLU A 450 -27.23 5.67 -18.62
CA GLU A 450 -26.94 4.26 -18.51
C GLU A 450 -25.63 3.90 -19.23
N VAL A 451 -24.81 3.06 -18.58
CA VAL A 451 -23.61 2.45 -19.18
C VAL A 451 -23.61 0.96 -18.82
N ALA A 452 -23.54 0.10 -19.81
CA ALA A 452 -23.51 -1.35 -19.67
C ALA A 452 -24.58 -1.90 -18.70
N GLY A 453 -25.81 -1.39 -18.78
CA GLY A 453 -26.96 -1.83 -17.99
C GLY A 453 -26.98 -1.31 -16.54
N ILE A 454 -26.09 -0.38 -16.17
CA ILE A 454 -26.07 0.28 -14.87
C ILE A 454 -26.42 1.76 -15.03
N THR A 455 -27.36 2.21 -14.20
CA THR A 455 -27.75 3.64 -14.15
C THR A 455 -26.84 4.40 -13.20
N PHE A 456 -26.23 5.49 -13.71
CA PHE A 456 -25.44 6.47 -12.98
C PHE A 456 -26.18 7.79 -12.93
N PHE A 457 -25.87 8.59 -11.93
CA PHE A 457 -26.60 9.83 -11.63
C PHE A 457 -25.66 11.02 -11.64
N TYR A 458 -26.21 12.19 -12.01
CA TYR A 458 -25.51 13.45 -11.89
C TYR A 458 -26.48 14.58 -11.51
N ALA A 459 -25.90 15.63 -10.94
CA ALA A 459 -26.62 16.90 -10.73
C ALA A 459 -25.83 18.02 -11.40
N ASP A 460 -26.54 18.86 -12.18
CA ASP A 460 -26.04 20.10 -12.78
C ASP A 460 -26.36 21.25 -11.85
N GLY A 461 -25.35 21.78 -11.19
CA GLY A 461 -25.40 22.98 -10.37
C GLY A 461 -24.83 24.16 -11.14
N VAL A 462 -25.67 25.15 -11.41
CA VAL A 462 -25.32 26.40 -12.12
C VAL A 462 -25.17 27.52 -11.13
N GLY A 463 -24.16 28.37 -11.33
CA GLY A 463 -23.92 29.54 -10.47
C GLY A 463 -23.44 29.13 -9.08
N PHE A 464 -22.28 28.49 -9.01
CA PHE A 464 -21.67 28.06 -7.74
C PHE A 464 -21.43 29.24 -6.79
N LYS A 465 -21.95 29.15 -5.58
CA LYS A 465 -21.89 30.20 -4.55
C LYS A 465 -20.73 29.91 -3.58
N TYR A 466 -19.53 30.31 -3.93
CA TYR A 466 -18.34 30.07 -3.09
C TYR A 466 -18.54 30.57 -1.66
N GLY A 467 -19.11 31.74 -1.45
CA GLY A 467 -19.33 32.31 -0.12
C GLY A 467 -20.15 31.40 0.80
N VAL A 468 -21.22 30.79 0.26
CA VAL A 468 -22.07 29.82 0.99
C VAL A 468 -21.31 28.52 1.23
N PHE A 469 -20.62 27.99 0.21
CA PHE A 469 -19.84 26.78 0.31
C PHE A 469 -18.71 26.91 1.35
N ARG A 470 -18.03 28.05 1.40
CA ARG A 470 -17.03 28.36 2.41
C ARG A 470 -17.59 28.28 3.83
N GLU A 471 -18.72 28.92 4.11
CA GLU A 471 -19.29 28.96 5.46
C GLU A 471 -19.93 27.63 5.90
N THR A 472 -20.51 26.88 4.95
CA THR A 472 -21.22 25.62 5.27
C THR A 472 -20.34 24.39 5.18
N VAL A 473 -19.43 24.32 4.21
CA VAL A 473 -18.61 23.14 3.94
C VAL A 473 -17.18 23.33 4.42
N LEU A 474 -16.44 24.31 3.86
CA LEU A 474 -15.02 24.47 4.14
C LEU A 474 -14.75 24.81 5.61
N LYS A 475 -15.60 25.62 6.24
CA LYS A 475 -15.51 25.92 7.66
C LYS A 475 -15.74 24.67 8.52
N THR A 476 -16.76 23.88 8.22
CA THR A 476 -17.02 22.60 8.91
C THR A 476 -15.85 21.63 8.78
N VAL A 477 -15.26 21.57 7.59
CA VAL A 477 -14.06 20.77 7.32
C VAL A 477 -12.86 21.25 8.14
N PHE A 478 -12.62 22.57 8.13
CA PHE A 478 -11.53 23.17 8.89
C PHE A 478 -11.70 22.93 10.39
N ASP A 479 -12.86 23.18 10.93
CA ASP A 479 -13.16 22.97 12.36
C ASP A 479 -13.01 21.53 12.80
N ARG A 480 -13.25 20.58 11.89
CA ARG A 480 -13.16 19.15 12.19
C ARG A 480 -11.76 18.57 12.02
N TYR A 481 -11.03 18.94 10.95
CA TYR A 481 -9.82 18.22 10.53
C TYR A 481 -8.52 18.98 10.70
N TYR A 482 -8.58 20.32 10.92
CA TYR A 482 -7.41 21.20 10.94
C TYR A 482 -7.18 21.86 12.31
N GLN A 483 -7.83 21.38 13.34
CA GLN A 483 -7.58 21.84 14.72
C GLN A 483 -6.26 21.27 15.22
N ILE A 484 -5.34 22.16 15.56
CA ILE A 484 -4.02 21.80 16.11
C ILE A 484 -4.15 21.69 17.62
N PRO A 485 -3.85 20.51 18.23
CA PRO A 485 -3.80 20.37 19.69
C PRO A 485 -2.77 21.32 20.31
N ASP A 486 -3.04 21.85 21.52
CA ASP A 486 -2.15 22.79 22.19
C ASP A 486 -0.74 22.25 22.50
N VAL A 487 -0.56 20.93 22.46
CA VAL A 487 0.73 20.26 22.65
C VAL A 487 1.64 20.31 21.42
N LEU A 488 1.10 20.70 20.26
CA LEU A 488 1.85 20.85 19.02
C LEU A 488 2.13 22.34 18.74
N PRO A 489 3.31 22.69 18.22
CA PRO A 489 3.62 24.06 17.83
C PRO A 489 2.69 24.52 16.69
N ARG A 490 2.21 25.77 16.81
CA ARG A 490 1.35 26.42 15.81
C ARG A 490 2.20 27.14 14.79
#